data_b44fb270277c2a7a330520a36d32c6f3
#
_entry.id   b44fb270277c2a7a330520a36d32c6f3
#
_cell.length_a   1.000
_cell.length_b   1.000
_cell.length_c   1.000
_cell.angle_alpha   90.00
_cell.angle_beta   90.00
_cell.angle_gamma   90.00
#
_symmetry.space_group_name_H-M   'P 1'
#
loop_
_entity.id
_entity.type
_entity.pdbx_description
1 polymer ?
#
loop_
_entity_poly.entity_id
_entity_poly.type
_entity_poly.pdbx_seq_one_letter_code
_entity_poly.pdbx_strand_id
1 'polypeptide(L)'
;MEIGIRLHDTAGSNLEEHLRNAKEQGFSCVHIAMSKVVPGFKMADAPELLTDALADEARGLLEKYNQRCVLLGCYLNLCSPDLSAHERTLMNYRAHLRFGKKIGALMVGTETGAPNIGYKSCPECRTEESLRLFIERVKPVVRWAEEEGMMLAIE
;
A
#
# COMPACT_ATOMS: atom_id res chain seq x y z
N MET A 1 16.99 1.38 17.58
CA MET A 1 16.21 1.97 16.45
C MET A 1 16.38 1.03 15.27
N GLU A 2 15.32 0.64 14.60
CA GLU A 2 15.36 -0.21 13.42
C GLU A 2 15.11 0.64 12.19
N ILE A 3 15.87 0.41 11.13
CA ILE A 3 15.78 1.16 9.87
C ILE A 3 15.31 0.18 8.80
N GLY A 4 14.25 0.55 8.08
CA GLY A 4 13.74 -0.20 6.94
C GLY A 4 14.09 0.47 5.61
N ILE A 5 13.81 -0.26 4.52
CA ILE A 5 14.01 0.24 3.17
C ILE A 5 12.73 0.10 2.35
N ARG A 6 12.47 1.03 1.44
CA ARG A 6 11.48 0.83 0.39
C ARG A 6 12.00 -0.25 -0.55
N LEU A 7 11.28 -1.34 -0.66
CA LEU A 7 11.78 -2.55 -1.32
C LEU A 7 12.17 -2.29 -2.78
N HIS A 8 11.42 -1.44 -3.47
CA HIS A 8 11.72 -1.07 -4.86
C HIS A 8 12.92 -0.11 -5.05
N ASP A 9 13.57 0.32 -3.97
CA ASP A 9 14.85 1.04 -4.05
C ASP A 9 16.05 0.07 -4.01
N THR A 10 15.81 -1.22 -3.78
CA THR A 10 16.82 -2.26 -3.96
C THR A 10 16.88 -2.72 -5.42
N ALA A 11 17.95 -3.37 -5.85
CA ALA A 11 17.99 -4.02 -7.14
C ALA A 11 17.08 -5.27 -7.14
N GLY A 12 16.44 -5.56 -8.27
CA GLY A 12 15.61 -6.77 -8.42
C GLY A 12 14.61 -6.63 -9.56
N SER A 13 14.15 -7.76 -10.06
CA SER A 13 13.12 -7.86 -11.11
C SER A 13 11.81 -8.48 -10.60
N ASN A 14 11.79 -8.99 -9.38
CA ASN A 14 10.65 -9.62 -8.73
C ASN A 14 10.76 -9.51 -7.20
N LEU A 15 9.68 -9.85 -6.49
CA LEU A 15 9.60 -9.72 -5.04
C LEU A 15 10.73 -10.45 -4.32
N GLU A 16 11.07 -11.67 -4.75
CA GLU A 16 12.12 -12.46 -4.10
C GLU A 16 13.49 -11.82 -4.22
N GLU A 17 13.88 -11.35 -5.42
CA GLU A 17 15.16 -10.70 -5.63
C GLU A 17 15.30 -9.41 -4.82
N HIS A 18 14.24 -8.61 -4.75
CA HIS A 18 14.20 -7.41 -3.94
C HIS A 18 14.39 -7.72 -2.44
N LEU A 19 13.69 -8.74 -1.91
CA LEU A 19 13.83 -9.17 -0.51
C LEU A 19 15.23 -9.70 -0.20
N ARG A 20 15.79 -10.51 -1.10
CA ARG A 20 17.17 -10.99 -0.97
C ARG A 20 18.15 -9.81 -0.87
N ASN A 21 18.07 -8.87 -1.80
CA ASN A 21 18.98 -7.73 -1.85
C ASN A 21 18.80 -6.79 -0.65
N ALA A 22 17.59 -6.59 -0.16
CA ALA A 22 17.36 -5.86 1.08
C ALA A 22 18.03 -6.57 2.28
N LYS A 23 17.93 -7.90 2.35
CA LYS A 23 18.59 -8.70 3.38
C LYS A 23 20.12 -8.61 3.31
N GLU A 24 20.70 -8.70 2.12
CA GLU A 24 22.15 -8.58 1.91
C GLU A 24 22.68 -7.20 2.30
N GLN A 25 21.87 -6.15 2.16
CA GLN A 25 22.16 -4.79 2.61
C GLN A 25 21.94 -4.59 4.13
N GLY A 26 21.50 -5.62 4.86
CA GLY A 26 21.36 -5.57 6.32
C GLY A 26 20.02 -5.05 6.83
N PHE A 27 19.04 -4.84 5.96
CA PHE A 27 17.70 -4.42 6.39
C PHE A 27 16.91 -5.62 6.92
N SER A 28 16.17 -5.41 8.00
CA SER A 28 15.28 -6.41 8.63
C SER A 28 13.79 -6.08 8.45
N CYS A 29 13.47 -4.88 7.99
CA CYS A 29 12.11 -4.47 7.70
C CYS A 29 12.01 -3.69 6.39
N VAL A 30 10.87 -3.83 5.73
CA VAL A 30 10.64 -3.30 4.37
C VAL A 30 9.30 -2.61 4.24
N HIS A 31 9.25 -1.61 3.36
CA HIS A 31 8.04 -1.08 2.76
C HIS A 31 7.84 -1.77 1.40
N ILE A 32 6.69 -2.39 1.19
CA ILE A 32 6.33 -3.08 -0.05
C ILE A 32 5.28 -2.27 -0.82
N ALA A 33 5.57 -1.94 -2.07
CA ALA A 33 4.59 -1.48 -3.05
C ALA A 33 4.47 -2.56 -4.14
N MET A 34 3.39 -3.35 -4.13
CA MET A 34 3.23 -4.54 -4.98
C MET A 34 3.45 -4.23 -6.47
N SER A 35 2.93 -3.12 -6.96
CA SER A 35 3.08 -2.70 -8.37
C SER A 35 4.53 -2.36 -8.78
N LYS A 36 5.44 -2.27 -7.83
CA LYS A 36 6.86 -1.96 -8.07
C LYS A 36 7.76 -3.18 -7.99
N VAL A 37 7.30 -4.24 -7.32
CA VAL A 37 8.14 -5.41 -7.02
C VAL A 37 7.57 -6.73 -7.53
N VAL A 38 6.31 -6.73 -8.01
CA VAL A 38 5.68 -7.90 -8.63
C VAL A 38 5.47 -7.62 -10.11
N PRO A 39 6.14 -8.36 -11.01
CA PRO A 39 5.99 -8.16 -12.45
C PRO A 39 4.54 -8.29 -12.91
N GLY A 40 4.10 -7.35 -13.72
CA GLY A 40 2.75 -7.36 -14.28
C GLY A 40 1.64 -6.95 -13.30
N PHE A 41 1.95 -6.67 -12.04
CA PHE A 41 0.94 -6.20 -11.08
C PHE A 41 0.46 -4.79 -11.43
N LYS A 42 -0.84 -4.65 -11.66
CA LYS A 42 -1.49 -3.37 -11.91
C LYS A 42 -2.38 -3.00 -10.73
N MET A 43 -2.21 -1.80 -10.20
CA MET A 43 -3.02 -1.31 -9.08
C MET A 43 -4.53 -1.33 -9.37
N ALA A 44 -4.94 -1.11 -10.62
CA ALA A 44 -6.35 -1.16 -11.00
C ALA A 44 -6.98 -2.54 -10.80
N ASP A 45 -6.16 -3.60 -10.90
CA ASP A 45 -6.58 -5.00 -10.83
C ASP A 45 -6.20 -5.62 -9.47
N ALA A 46 -5.81 -4.81 -8.49
CA ALA A 46 -5.36 -5.31 -7.19
C ALA A 46 -6.42 -6.13 -6.43
N PRO A 47 -7.73 -5.82 -6.49
CA PRO A 47 -8.74 -6.68 -5.85
C PRO A 47 -8.71 -8.12 -6.33
N GLU A 48 -8.39 -8.36 -7.60
CA GLU A 48 -8.31 -9.67 -8.22
C GLU A 48 -6.92 -10.30 -8.08
N LEU A 49 -5.87 -9.49 -8.05
CA LEU A 49 -4.47 -9.94 -8.01
C LEU A 49 -3.97 -10.25 -6.60
N LEU A 50 -4.49 -9.58 -5.57
CA LEU A 50 -4.11 -9.81 -4.17
C LEU A 50 -4.81 -11.06 -3.59
N THR A 51 -4.50 -12.21 -4.18
CA THR A 51 -5.07 -13.50 -3.83
C THR A 51 -4.42 -14.10 -2.58
N ASP A 52 -5.07 -15.12 -2.02
CA ASP A 52 -4.53 -15.89 -0.89
C ASP A 52 -3.23 -16.60 -1.27
N ALA A 53 -3.14 -17.12 -2.49
CA ALA A 53 -1.93 -17.77 -2.99
C ALA A 53 -0.75 -16.78 -3.05
N LEU A 54 -0.97 -15.57 -3.54
CA LEU A 54 0.07 -14.52 -3.56
C LEU A 54 0.44 -14.08 -2.13
N ALA A 55 -0.52 -14.05 -1.21
CA ALA A 55 -0.24 -13.72 0.18
C ALA A 55 0.62 -14.80 0.86
N ASP A 56 0.33 -16.08 0.63
CA ASP A 56 1.11 -17.19 1.16
C ASP A 56 2.54 -17.20 0.58
N GLU A 57 2.69 -16.94 -0.72
CA GLU A 57 3.99 -16.78 -1.37
C GLU A 57 4.78 -15.61 -0.75
N ALA A 58 4.17 -14.41 -0.67
CA ALA A 58 4.83 -13.22 -0.12
C ALA A 58 5.23 -13.43 1.34
N ARG A 59 4.37 -14.03 2.16
CA ARG A 59 4.68 -14.38 3.55
C ARG A 59 5.86 -15.36 3.63
N GLY A 60 5.84 -16.43 2.84
CA GLY A 60 6.93 -17.41 2.80
C GLY A 60 8.27 -16.78 2.40
N LEU A 61 8.27 -15.82 1.47
CA LEU A 61 9.46 -15.08 1.09
C LEU A 61 9.95 -14.15 2.21
N LEU A 62 9.04 -13.45 2.90
CA LEU A 62 9.40 -12.62 4.06
C LEU A 62 10.05 -13.47 5.16
N GLU A 63 9.48 -14.63 5.47
CA GLU A 63 10.03 -15.59 6.44
C GLU A 63 11.40 -16.12 5.98
N LYS A 64 11.53 -16.54 4.71
CA LYS A 64 12.78 -17.05 4.12
C LYS A 64 13.95 -16.08 4.28
N TYR A 65 13.70 -14.79 4.09
CA TYR A 65 14.72 -13.76 4.19
C TYR A 65 14.77 -13.08 5.57
N ASN A 66 13.99 -13.57 6.55
CA ASN A 66 13.87 -13.02 7.89
C ASN A 66 13.65 -11.49 7.85
N GLN A 67 12.64 -11.09 7.09
CA GLN A 67 12.22 -9.69 6.94
C GLN A 67 10.78 -9.50 7.36
N ARG A 68 10.44 -8.29 7.79
CA ARG A 68 9.08 -7.91 8.18
C ARG A 68 8.57 -6.81 7.26
N CYS A 69 7.36 -6.99 6.73
CA CYS A 69 6.65 -5.90 6.06
C CYS A 69 6.10 -4.93 7.10
N VAL A 70 6.69 -3.75 7.23
CA VAL A 70 6.18 -2.73 8.16
C VAL A 70 5.14 -1.85 7.49
N LEU A 71 5.23 -1.66 6.18
CA LEU A 71 4.31 -0.83 5.42
C LEU A 71 3.99 -1.49 4.08
N LEU A 72 2.71 -1.73 3.82
CA LEU A 72 2.20 -2.11 2.50
C LEU A 72 1.58 -0.88 1.85
N GLY A 73 2.21 -0.37 0.79
CA GLY A 73 1.79 0.86 0.13
C GLY A 73 0.57 0.67 -0.78
N CYS A 74 -0.47 1.47 -0.54
CA CYS A 74 -1.65 1.61 -1.40
C CYS A 74 -1.88 3.10 -1.69
N TYR A 75 -1.04 3.67 -2.55
CA TYR A 75 -1.02 5.10 -2.84
C TYR A 75 -1.97 5.43 -4.01
N LEU A 76 -3.25 5.55 -3.68
CA LEU A 76 -4.31 5.87 -4.64
C LEU A 76 -5.07 7.11 -4.20
N ASN A 77 -5.59 7.86 -5.18
CA ASN A 77 -6.27 9.13 -4.95
C ASN A 77 -7.66 8.96 -4.31
N LEU A 78 -7.74 9.03 -2.98
CA LEU A 78 -9.01 9.02 -2.26
C LEU A 78 -9.86 10.28 -2.53
N CYS A 79 -9.25 11.39 -2.91
CA CYS A 79 -9.94 12.65 -3.16
C CYS A 79 -10.36 12.85 -4.63
N SER A 80 -10.28 11.82 -5.47
CA SER A 80 -10.70 11.92 -6.86
C SER A 80 -12.13 12.46 -6.99
N PRO A 81 -12.39 13.47 -7.83
CA PRO A 81 -13.74 13.95 -8.12
C PRO A 81 -14.57 12.97 -8.95
N ASP A 82 -13.93 12.01 -9.61
CA ASP A 82 -14.59 10.92 -10.31
C ASP A 82 -15.07 9.86 -9.30
N LEU A 83 -16.39 9.77 -9.10
CA LEU A 83 -17.00 8.86 -8.14
C LEU A 83 -16.74 7.39 -8.49
N SER A 84 -16.72 7.03 -9.78
CA SER A 84 -16.46 5.66 -10.20
C SER A 84 -15.00 5.26 -9.93
N ALA A 85 -14.07 6.18 -10.14
CA ALA A 85 -12.67 6.00 -9.76
C ALA A 85 -12.50 5.91 -8.24
N HIS A 86 -13.26 6.69 -7.49
CA HIS A 86 -13.24 6.63 -6.03
C HIS A 86 -13.74 5.27 -5.50
N GLU A 87 -14.82 4.73 -6.02
CA GLU A 87 -15.33 3.40 -5.65
C GLU A 87 -14.29 2.31 -5.91
N ARG A 88 -13.65 2.31 -7.09
CA ARG A 88 -12.54 1.39 -7.40
C ARG A 88 -11.38 1.55 -6.43
N THR A 89 -11.03 2.78 -6.08
CA THR A 89 -10.00 3.09 -5.08
C THR A 89 -10.34 2.47 -3.72
N LEU A 90 -11.57 2.58 -3.26
CA LEU A 90 -12.03 1.95 -2.01
C LEU A 90 -11.88 0.42 -2.04
N MET A 91 -12.24 -0.23 -3.15
CA MET A 91 -12.06 -1.69 -3.31
C MET A 91 -10.59 -2.08 -3.23
N ASN A 92 -9.69 -1.28 -3.82
CA ASN A 92 -8.24 -1.48 -3.73
C ASN A 92 -7.75 -1.40 -2.28
N TYR A 93 -8.15 -0.38 -1.52
CA TYR A 93 -7.78 -0.28 -0.10
C TYR A 93 -8.26 -1.48 0.71
N ARG A 94 -9.49 -1.93 0.48
CA ARG A 94 -10.02 -3.11 1.16
C ARG A 94 -9.23 -4.37 0.86
N ALA A 95 -8.83 -4.56 -0.40
CA ALA A 95 -7.97 -5.67 -0.82
C ALA A 95 -6.58 -5.60 -0.17
N HIS A 96 -5.95 -4.41 -0.15
CA HIS A 96 -4.64 -4.22 0.48
C HIS A 96 -4.69 -4.46 2.01
N LEU A 97 -5.74 -4.03 2.70
CA LEU A 97 -5.88 -4.29 4.13
C LEU A 97 -5.96 -5.80 4.44
N ARG A 98 -6.79 -6.54 3.69
CA ARG A 98 -6.89 -8.01 3.83
C ARG A 98 -5.59 -8.72 3.49
N PHE A 99 -4.97 -8.33 2.39
CA PHE A 99 -3.68 -8.89 1.97
C PHE A 99 -2.59 -8.54 2.98
N GLY A 100 -2.51 -7.30 3.44
CA GLY A 100 -1.57 -6.84 4.46
C GLY A 100 -1.64 -7.66 5.73
N LYS A 101 -2.86 -7.93 6.22
CA LYS A 101 -3.08 -8.82 7.37
C LYS A 101 -2.51 -10.23 7.13
N LYS A 102 -2.73 -10.80 5.94
CA LYS A 102 -2.27 -12.16 5.60
C LYS A 102 -0.76 -12.28 5.51
N ILE A 103 -0.07 -11.26 4.99
CA ILE A 103 1.40 -11.25 4.93
C ILE A 103 2.05 -10.78 6.23
N GLY A 104 1.28 -10.44 7.26
CA GLY A 104 1.78 -9.93 8.53
C GLY A 104 2.34 -8.50 8.45
N ALA A 105 1.85 -7.67 7.53
CA ALA A 105 2.20 -6.26 7.48
C ALA A 105 1.69 -5.53 8.72
N LEU A 106 2.47 -4.57 9.22
CA LEU A 106 2.08 -3.78 10.39
C LEU A 106 1.01 -2.75 10.02
N MET A 107 1.13 -2.14 8.84
CA MET A 107 0.22 -1.08 8.40
C MET A 107 0.07 -1.04 6.87
N VAL A 108 -1.04 -0.46 6.41
CA VAL A 108 -1.24 -0.05 5.01
C VAL A 108 -1.01 1.45 4.92
N GLY A 109 -0.20 1.89 3.95
CA GLY A 109 0.11 3.30 3.72
C GLY A 109 -0.80 3.94 2.68
N THR A 110 -1.19 5.18 2.93
CA THR A 110 -1.92 6.05 1.99
C THR A 110 -1.37 7.46 1.99
N GLU A 111 -1.71 8.23 0.96
CA GLU A 111 -1.51 9.68 0.86
C GLU A 111 -2.84 10.40 1.03
N THR A 112 -2.80 11.71 1.32
CA THR A 112 -4.01 12.53 1.47
C THR A 112 -4.81 12.68 0.17
N GLY A 113 -4.20 12.43 -0.98
CA GLY A 113 -4.87 12.55 -2.27
C GLY A 113 -4.84 13.99 -2.83
N ALA A 114 -5.49 14.16 -3.97
CA ALA A 114 -5.63 15.45 -4.64
C ALA A 114 -7.06 15.59 -5.20
N PRO A 115 -7.69 16.79 -5.11
CA PRO A 115 -9.04 17.03 -5.59
C PRO A 115 -9.10 17.22 -7.11
N ASN A 116 -8.34 16.39 -7.84
CA ASN A 116 -8.32 16.40 -9.31
C ASN A 116 -8.09 14.99 -9.88
N ILE A 117 -8.52 14.77 -11.13
CA ILE A 117 -8.42 13.47 -11.81
C ILE A 117 -6.96 13.07 -12.05
N GLY A 118 -6.10 14.04 -12.30
CA GLY A 118 -4.69 13.78 -12.64
C GLY A 118 -3.82 13.37 -11.46
N TYR A 119 -4.37 13.36 -10.23
CA TYR A 119 -3.64 13.08 -8.99
C TYR A 119 -2.36 13.92 -8.86
N LYS A 120 -2.46 15.20 -9.21
CA LYS A 120 -1.33 16.12 -9.21
C LYS A 120 -1.47 17.15 -8.10
N SER A 121 -0.33 17.53 -7.53
CA SER A 121 -0.29 18.66 -6.60
C SER A 121 -0.82 19.93 -7.27
N CYS A 122 -1.70 20.63 -6.60
CA CYS A 122 -2.31 21.89 -7.05
C CYS A 122 -2.59 22.79 -5.83
N PRO A 123 -2.85 24.08 -6.02
CA PRO A 123 -3.14 25.00 -4.90
C PRO A 123 -4.28 24.52 -4.02
N GLU A 124 -5.30 23.91 -4.60
CA GLU A 124 -6.50 23.38 -3.92
C GLU A 124 -6.14 22.27 -2.93
N CYS A 125 -5.06 21.50 -3.15
CA CYS A 125 -4.61 20.45 -2.20
C CYS A 125 -4.25 21.01 -0.81
N ARG A 126 -4.05 22.34 -0.70
CA ARG A 126 -3.65 23.01 0.56
C ARG A 126 -4.81 23.71 1.24
N THR A 127 -6.02 23.50 0.78
CA THR A 127 -7.23 24.15 1.34
C THR A 127 -7.84 23.28 2.43
N GLU A 128 -8.58 23.94 3.33
CA GLU A 128 -9.37 23.27 4.36
C GLU A 128 -10.47 22.39 3.75
N GLU A 129 -10.99 22.79 2.59
CA GLU A 129 -11.99 22.03 1.85
C GLU A 129 -11.43 20.68 1.38
N SER A 130 -10.21 20.65 0.82
CA SER A 130 -9.53 19.40 0.44
C SER A 130 -9.23 18.50 1.64
N LEU A 131 -8.86 19.09 2.78
CA LEU A 131 -8.67 18.31 4.01
C LEU A 131 -9.98 17.68 4.47
N ARG A 132 -11.07 18.43 4.46
CA ARG A 132 -12.41 17.91 4.82
C ARG A 132 -12.84 16.80 3.85
N LEU A 133 -12.62 17.00 2.55
CA LEU A 133 -12.88 15.96 1.55
C LEU A 133 -12.10 14.68 1.84
N PHE A 134 -10.81 14.79 2.12
CA PHE A 134 -9.98 13.64 2.48
C PHE A 134 -10.51 12.94 3.73
N ILE A 135 -10.82 13.67 4.79
CA ILE A 135 -11.37 13.11 6.04
C ILE A 135 -12.65 12.31 5.76
N GLU A 136 -13.55 12.83 4.94
CA GLU A 136 -14.79 12.12 4.58
C GLU A 136 -14.49 10.85 3.75
N ARG A 137 -13.58 10.95 2.79
CA ARG A 137 -13.27 9.88 1.86
C ARG A 137 -12.44 8.74 2.48
N VAL A 138 -11.65 9.02 3.50
CA VAL A 138 -10.83 8.00 4.18
C VAL A 138 -11.61 7.21 5.23
N LYS A 139 -12.74 7.72 5.75
CA LYS A 139 -13.54 7.05 6.79
C LYS A 139 -13.88 5.58 6.52
N PRO A 140 -14.31 5.18 5.32
CA PRO A 140 -14.57 3.76 5.04
C PRO A 140 -13.31 2.91 5.18
N VAL A 141 -12.16 3.43 4.72
CA VAL A 141 -10.87 2.73 4.79
C VAL A 141 -10.43 2.54 6.24
N VAL A 142 -10.58 3.58 7.07
CA VAL A 142 -10.28 3.50 8.52
C VAL A 142 -11.13 2.41 9.18
N ARG A 143 -12.45 2.39 8.92
CA ARG A 143 -13.34 1.35 9.47
C ARG A 143 -12.90 -0.06 9.07
N TRP A 144 -12.55 -0.27 7.80
CA TRP A 144 -12.06 -1.58 7.36
C TRP A 144 -10.69 -1.93 7.97
N ALA A 145 -9.83 -0.95 8.19
CA ALA A 145 -8.57 -1.17 8.90
C ALA A 145 -8.83 -1.63 10.35
N GLU A 146 -9.77 -1.01 11.05
CA GLU A 146 -10.21 -1.41 12.39
C GLU A 146 -10.80 -2.84 12.38
N GLU A 147 -11.69 -3.17 11.44
CA GLU A 147 -12.27 -4.50 11.27
C GLU A 147 -11.20 -5.59 11.04
N GLU A 148 -10.18 -5.28 10.27
CA GLU A 148 -9.07 -6.21 9.99
C GLU A 148 -7.99 -6.20 11.09
N GLY A 149 -8.06 -5.29 12.06
CA GLY A 149 -7.02 -5.12 13.10
C GLY A 149 -5.71 -4.58 12.53
N MET A 150 -5.77 -3.78 11.46
CA MET A 150 -4.65 -3.18 10.76
C MET A 150 -4.54 -1.68 11.10
N MET A 151 -3.33 -1.14 11.05
CA MET A 151 -3.13 0.31 11.07
C MET A 151 -3.20 0.89 9.66
N LEU A 152 -3.76 2.10 9.54
CA LEU A 152 -3.67 2.92 8.34
C LEU A 152 -2.68 4.07 8.61
N ALA A 153 -1.58 4.09 7.85
CA ALA A 153 -0.61 5.18 7.91
C ALA A 153 -0.92 6.22 6.83
N ILE A 154 -0.83 7.49 7.17
CA ILE A 154 -1.06 8.63 6.26
C ILE A 154 0.26 9.38 6.10
N GLU A 155 0.68 9.56 4.85
CA GLU A 155 1.85 10.35 4.45
C GLU A 155 1.45 11.75 3.94
#